data_dac6611bbd455747dddac383a99f92f9
#
_entry.id   dac6611bbd455747dddac383a99f92f9
#
_cell.length_a   1.000
_cell.length_b   1.000
_cell.length_c   1.000
_cell.angle_alpha   90.00
_cell.angle_beta   90.00
_cell.angle_gamma   90.00
#
_symmetry.space_group_name_H-M   'P 1'
#
loop_
_entity.id
_entity.type
_entity.pdbx_description
1 polymer ?
#
loop_
_entity_poly.entity_id
_entity_poly.type
_entity_poly.pdbx_seq_one_letter_code
_entity_poly.pdbx_strand_id
1 'polypeptide(L)'
;MERLDGKKIIVTGGTSGMGEGVVRTFPALGAKVVFWGRNTAAGEKIAQETGATFVKADVADKASVDEAMKKSVELLGGVDVLIHAAGVGPHCPAEKISLDDWINTMSINATGTFLTNEAVFPYMKENGGNILNFTSASAFINSPGQAHYAASKGAVNCWSRTIAKEWMQYNIRVNMIAPCIATPMYAQMRAMMTPEQLAAHDAEMANLCIGGKMGDMERDFVPVMAFMASDGSRFMTGQTISVDGGIMMVR
;
A
#
# COMPACT_ATOMS: atom_id res chain seq x y z
N MET A 1 18.08 -5.78 -8.43
CA MET A 1 16.90 -4.96 -8.09
C MET A 1 17.01 -3.66 -8.86
N GLU A 2 15.89 -3.11 -9.32
CA GLU A 2 15.83 -1.85 -10.07
C GLU A 2 16.36 -0.68 -9.22
N ARG A 3 17.10 0.25 -9.87
CA ARG A 3 17.60 1.47 -9.19
C ARG A 3 16.56 2.55 -9.23
N LEU A 4 16.53 3.40 -8.18
CA LEU A 4 15.59 4.51 -8.01
C LEU A 4 16.33 5.84 -7.82
N ASP A 5 17.49 5.99 -8.45
CA ASP A 5 18.40 7.11 -8.24
C ASP A 5 17.71 8.47 -8.42
N GLY A 6 17.69 9.24 -7.33
CA GLY A 6 17.10 10.58 -7.28
C GLY A 6 15.56 10.64 -7.25
N LYS A 7 14.84 9.54 -7.39
CA LYS A 7 13.37 9.50 -7.31
C LYS A 7 12.88 10.03 -5.98
N LYS A 8 11.92 10.94 -6.01
CA LYS A 8 11.27 11.59 -4.88
C LYS A 8 9.99 10.84 -4.54
N ILE A 9 10.01 10.08 -3.46
CA ILE A 9 8.98 9.09 -3.14
C ILE A 9 8.31 9.42 -1.81
N ILE A 10 6.98 9.48 -1.81
CA ILE A 10 6.16 9.56 -0.60
C ILE A 10 5.53 8.20 -0.34
N VAL A 11 5.65 7.68 0.88
CA VAL A 11 5.08 6.38 1.30
C VAL A 11 4.14 6.60 2.47
N THR A 12 2.85 6.33 2.32
CA THR A 12 1.92 6.31 3.46
C THR A 12 1.91 4.93 4.13
N GLY A 13 1.63 4.89 5.44
CA GLY A 13 1.69 3.61 6.17
C GLY A 13 3.11 3.06 6.32
N GLY A 14 4.14 3.93 6.25
CA GLY A 14 5.55 3.54 6.26
C GLY A 14 6.11 3.14 7.62
N THR A 15 5.30 3.13 8.69
CA THR A 15 5.74 2.79 10.05
C THR A 15 5.54 1.32 10.42
N SER A 16 4.98 0.50 9.52
CA SER A 16 4.78 -0.94 9.74
C SER A 16 4.53 -1.69 8.43
N GLY A 17 4.69 -3.01 8.45
CA GLY A 17 4.28 -3.91 7.39
C GLY A 17 4.93 -3.61 6.04
N MET A 18 4.13 -3.64 4.96
CA MET A 18 4.63 -3.50 3.59
C MET A 18 5.15 -2.10 3.28
N GLY A 19 4.52 -1.05 3.83
CA GLY A 19 5.04 0.32 3.72
C GLY A 19 6.40 0.48 4.38
N GLU A 20 6.60 -0.09 5.56
CA GLU A 20 7.90 -0.14 6.24
C GLU A 20 8.95 -0.88 5.40
N GLY A 21 8.60 -2.03 4.80
CA GLY A 21 9.51 -2.77 3.93
C GLY A 21 10.03 -1.93 2.76
N VAL A 22 9.16 -1.14 2.13
CA VAL A 22 9.54 -0.18 1.08
C VAL A 22 10.47 0.91 1.65
N VAL A 23 10.11 1.53 2.78
CA VAL A 23 10.90 2.60 3.41
C VAL A 23 12.30 2.12 3.80
N ARG A 24 12.44 0.88 4.29
CA ARG A 24 13.73 0.31 4.68
C ARG A 24 14.65 0.02 3.51
N THR A 25 14.11 -0.17 2.32
CA THR A 25 14.91 -0.63 1.16
C THR A 25 15.17 0.49 0.16
N PHE A 26 14.20 1.35 -0.11
CA PHE A 26 14.28 2.30 -1.22
C PHE A 26 15.39 3.35 -1.11
N PRO A 27 15.78 3.86 0.09
CA PRO A 27 16.93 4.74 0.20
C PRO A 27 18.24 4.09 -0.29
N ALA A 28 18.44 2.79 -0.02
CA ALA A 28 19.60 2.06 -0.50
C ALA A 28 19.60 1.85 -2.04
N LEU A 29 18.43 1.97 -2.68
CA LEU A 29 18.29 1.96 -4.15
C LEU A 29 18.48 3.36 -4.77
N GLY A 30 18.79 4.38 -3.97
CA GLY A 30 19.06 5.75 -4.41
C GLY A 30 17.84 6.70 -4.35
N ALA A 31 16.69 6.27 -3.84
CA ALA A 31 15.52 7.12 -3.71
C ALA A 31 15.65 8.11 -2.53
N LYS A 32 15.04 9.29 -2.68
CA LYS A 32 14.73 10.20 -1.58
C LYS A 32 13.34 9.86 -1.08
N VAL A 33 13.23 9.41 0.17
CA VAL A 33 11.96 8.91 0.73
C VAL A 33 11.49 9.77 1.88
N VAL A 34 10.24 10.24 1.78
CA VAL A 34 9.45 10.73 2.91
C VAL A 34 8.35 9.71 3.19
N PHE A 35 8.13 9.37 4.45
CA PHE A 35 7.09 8.40 4.80
C PHE A 35 6.20 8.86 5.94
N TRP A 36 4.94 8.41 5.91
CA TRP A 36 3.91 8.81 6.85
C TRP A 36 3.45 7.66 7.72
N GLY A 37 3.03 8.02 8.93
CA GLY A 37 2.37 7.10 9.85
C GLY A 37 1.92 7.82 11.10
N ARG A 38 1.08 7.16 11.91
CA ARG A 38 0.55 7.70 13.16
C ARG A 38 1.48 7.46 14.35
N ASN A 39 2.26 6.39 14.30
CA ASN A 39 3.16 6.01 15.38
C ASN A 39 4.49 6.77 15.27
N THR A 40 4.63 7.83 16.04
CA THR A 40 5.80 8.69 16.05
C THR A 40 7.08 7.94 16.46
N ALA A 41 7.01 7.12 17.51
CA ALA A 41 8.21 6.42 18.00
C ALA A 41 8.74 5.41 16.95
N ALA A 42 7.84 4.65 16.29
CA ALA A 42 8.24 3.77 15.20
C ALA A 42 8.77 4.55 13.99
N GLY A 43 8.13 5.68 13.65
CA GLY A 43 8.55 6.54 12.55
C GLY A 43 9.95 7.12 12.74
N GLU A 44 10.21 7.69 13.89
CA GLU A 44 11.53 8.26 14.23
C GLU A 44 12.64 7.20 14.23
N LYS A 45 12.35 6.01 14.78
CA LYS A 45 13.28 4.88 14.74
C LYS A 45 13.63 4.47 13.31
N ILE A 46 12.62 4.27 12.46
CA ILE A 46 12.82 3.89 11.05
C ILE A 46 13.59 4.98 10.30
N ALA A 47 13.28 6.26 10.54
CA ALA A 47 13.99 7.37 9.93
C ALA A 47 15.49 7.38 10.28
N GLN A 48 15.83 7.13 11.55
CA GLN A 48 17.23 7.02 12.01
C GLN A 48 17.97 5.85 11.37
N GLU A 49 17.29 4.70 11.20
CA GLU A 49 17.87 3.46 10.64
C GLU A 49 18.05 3.52 9.13
N THR A 50 17.24 4.32 8.41
CA THR A 50 17.17 4.27 6.94
C THR A 50 17.66 5.54 6.24
N GLY A 51 17.72 6.67 6.97
CA GLY A 51 17.94 7.99 6.38
C GLY A 51 16.72 8.57 5.65
N ALA A 52 15.58 7.86 5.63
CA ALA A 52 14.31 8.40 5.15
C ALA A 52 13.73 9.43 6.14
N THR A 53 12.88 10.34 5.67
CA THR A 53 12.31 11.38 6.54
C THR A 53 10.90 10.98 6.97
N PHE A 54 10.63 10.99 8.27
CA PHE A 54 9.32 10.72 8.85
C PHE A 54 8.47 11.99 8.95
N VAL A 55 7.20 11.88 8.57
CA VAL A 55 6.16 12.89 8.79
C VAL A 55 4.96 12.21 9.45
N LYS A 56 4.55 12.71 10.63
CA LYS A 56 3.36 12.20 11.30
C LYS A 56 2.13 12.60 10.49
N ALA A 57 1.28 11.63 10.13
CA ALA A 57 0.03 11.88 9.44
C ALA A 57 -1.00 10.78 9.69
N ASP A 58 -2.28 11.17 9.69
CA ASP A 58 -3.43 10.28 9.61
C ASP A 58 -4.10 10.44 8.24
N VAL A 59 -4.11 9.36 7.46
CA VAL A 59 -4.70 9.39 6.10
C VAL A 59 -6.23 9.53 6.09
N ALA A 60 -6.89 9.29 7.21
CA ALA A 60 -8.34 9.47 7.35
C ALA A 60 -8.73 10.93 7.66
N ASP A 61 -7.77 11.81 7.93
CA ASP A 61 -7.98 13.23 8.24
C ASP A 61 -7.46 14.11 7.08
N LYS A 62 -8.37 14.83 6.43
CA LYS A 62 -8.06 15.71 5.29
C LYS A 62 -7.00 16.76 5.63
N ALA A 63 -7.13 17.44 6.78
CA ALA A 63 -6.19 18.48 7.17
C ALA A 63 -4.79 17.91 7.43
N SER A 64 -4.72 16.74 8.10
CA SER A 64 -3.48 16.01 8.30
C SER A 64 -2.82 15.59 6.99
N VAL A 65 -3.60 15.12 6.01
CA VAL A 65 -3.10 14.74 4.68
C VAL A 65 -2.54 15.95 3.93
N ASP A 66 -3.26 17.07 3.91
CA ASP A 66 -2.85 18.28 3.19
C ASP A 66 -1.54 18.86 3.77
N GLU A 67 -1.45 18.95 5.08
CA GLU A 67 -0.23 19.41 5.76
C GLU A 67 0.95 18.48 5.50
N ALA A 68 0.75 17.17 5.65
CA ALA A 68 1.79 16.17 5.42
C ALA A 68 2.25 16.15 3.94
N MET A 69 1.33 16.29 2.99
CA MET A 69 1.67 16.34 1.57
C MET A 69 2.53 17.56 1.25
N LYS A 70 2.08 18.75 1.68
CA LYS A 70 2.84 20.00 1.49
C LYS A 70 4.25 19.88 2.06
N LYS A 71 4.36 19.45 3.32
CA LYS A 71 5.65 19.27 4.01
C LYS A 71 6.55 18.25 3.29
N SER A 72 5.98 17.15 2.81
CA SER A 72 6.74 16.12 2.10
C SER A 72 7.30 16.61 0.77
N VAL A 73 6.48 17.34 0.01
CA VAL A 73 6.92 17.92 -1.27
C VAL A 73 8.00 18.99 -1.05
N GLU A 74 7.89 19.82 -0.01
CA GLU A 74 8.94 20.79 0.37
C GLU A 74 10.25 20.09 0.72
N LEU A 75 10.21 19.04 1.53
CA LEU A 75 11.39 18.26 1.93
C LEU A 75 12.08 17.56 0.76
N LEU A 76 11.31 17.05 -0.19
CA LEU A 76 11.81 16.35 -1.38
C LEU A 76 12.19 17.29 -2.52
N GLY A 77 11.66 18.52 -2.54
CA GLY A 77 11.72 19.43 -3.69
C GLY A 77 10.90 18.94 -4.87
N GLY A 78 9.74 18.33 -4.63
CA GLY A 78 8.83 17.74 -5.62
C GLY A 78 8.40 16.32 -5.24
N VAL A 79 7.63 15.65 -6.13
CA VAL A 79 7.21 14.25 -5.94
C VAL A 79 7.13 13.54 -7.28
N ASP A 80 7.79 12.38 -7.38
CA ASP A 80 7.75 11.53 -8.58
C ASP A 80 6.82 10.32 -8.37
N VAL A 81 6.78 9.80 -7.13
CA VAL A 81 6.01 8.58 -6.80
C VAL A 81 5.28 8.76 -5.47
N LEU A 82 3.98 8.45 -5.47
CA LEU A 82 3.19 8.23 -4.27
C LEU A 82 2.92 6.72 -4.11
N ILE A 83 3.33 6.14 -2.99
CA ILE A 83 3.00 4.77 -2.60
C ILE A 83 2.02 4.84 -1.43
N HIS A 84 0.74 4.59 -1.71
CA HIS A 84 -0.30 4.59 -0.70
C HIS A 84 -0.50 3.19 -0.13
N ALA A 85 0.29 2.86 0.93
CA ALA A 85 0.25 1.57 1.60
C ALA A 85 -0.50 1.60 2.94
N ALA A 86 -0.95 2.77 3.41
CA ALA A 86 -1.76 2.89 4.61
C ALA A 86 -3.08 2.14 4.45
N GLY A 87 -3.42 1.33 5.44
CA GLY A 87 -4.66 0.57 5.43
C GLY A 87 -4.80 -0.33 6.66
N VAL A 88 -6.02 -0.80 6.89
CA VAL A 88 -6.37 -1.76 7.93
C VAL A 88 -7.15 -2.92 7.31
N GLY A 89 -7.02 -4.12 7.89
CA GLY A 89 -7.69 -5.34 7.42
C GLY A 89 -8.34 -6.10 8.58
N PRO A 90 -9.37 -5.53 9.22
CA PRO A 90 -10.04 -6.19 10.33
C PRO A 90 -10.80 -7.44 9.85
N HIS A 91 -10.94 -8.40 10.75
CA HIS A 91 -11.73 -9.62 10.53
C HIS A 91 -12.97 -9.58 11.43
N CYS A 92 -14.15 -9.65 10.82
CA CYS A 92 -15.44 -9.70 11.51
C CYS A 92 -16.49 -10.40 10.63
N PRO A 93 -17.26 -11.37 11.14
CA PRO A 93 -18.41 -11.93 10.42
C PRO A 93 -19.37 -10.84 9.97
N ALA A 94 -19.90 -10.96 8.75
CA ALA A 94 -20.67 -9.88 8.10
C ALA A 94 -21.86 -9.38 8.94
N GLU A 95 -22.58 -10.28 9.62
CA GLU A 95 -23.71 -9.97 10.48
C GLU A 95 -23.33 -9.30 11.81
N LYS A 96 -22.03 -9.23 12.13
CA LYS A 96 -21.49 -8.61 13.34
C LYS A 96 -20.73 -7.31 13.10
N ILE A 97 -20.58 -6.91 11.85
CA ILE A 97 -19.91 -5.66 11.50
C ILE A 97 -20.76 -4.49 12.03
N SER A 98 -20.21 -3.72 12.97
CA SER A 98 -20.84 -2.50 13.43
C SER A 98 -20.74 -1.38 12.38
N LEU A 99 -21.59 -0.37 12.48
CA LEU A 99 -21.47 0.82 11.64
C LEU A 99 -20.13 1.52 11.84
N ASP A 100 -19.63 1.56 13.09
CA ASP A 100 -18.35 2.18 13.42
C ASP A 100 -17.17 1.42 12.79
N ASP A 101 -17.17 0.08 12.79
CA ASP A 101 -16.16 -0.74 12.11
C ASP A 101 -16.18 -0.51 10.60
N TRP A 102 -17.38 -0.44 10.02
CA TRP A 102 -17.56 -0.10 8.62
C TRP A 102 -16.99 1.29 8.31
N ILE A 103 -17.42 2.32 9.03
CA ILE A 103 -16.97 3.70 8.82
C ILE A 103 -15.45 3.80 8.99
N ASN A 104 -14.89 3.22 10.05
CA ASN A 104 -13.44 3.24 10.31
C ASN A 104 -12.67 2.59 9.14
N THR A 105 -13.10 1.42 8.67
CA THR A 105 -12.44 0.71 7.58
C THR A 105 -12.52 1.50 6.27
N MET A 106 -13.69 2.05 5.94
CA MET A 106 -13.88 2.89 4.74
C MET A 106 -13.09 4.18 4.83
N SER A 107 -13.06 4.84 5.98
CA SER A 107 -12.34 6.11 6.18
C SER A 107 -10.83 5.95 5.98
N ILE A 108 -10.24 4.88 6.51
CA ILE A 108 -8.80 4.65 6.36
C ILE A 108 -8.47 4.16 4.96
N ASN A 109 -9.16 3.11 4.47
CA ASN A 109 -8.76 2.44 3.23
C ASN A 109 -9.23 3.18 1.97
N ALA A 110 -10.51 3.54 1.89
CA ALA A 110 -11.10 4.14 0.69
C ALA A 110 -10.94 5.67 0.69
N THR A 111 -11.43 6.35 1.74
CA THR A 111 -11.33 7.80 1.84
C THR A 111 -9.87 8.25 1.93
N GLY A 112 -9.02 7.54 2.70
CA GLY A 112 -7.59 7.84 2.80
C GLY A 112 -6.87 7.71 1.45
N THR A 113 -7.22 6.72 0.63
CA THR A 113 -6.70 6.62 -0.75
C THR A 113 -7.13 7.82 -1.59
N PHE A 114 -8.42 8.19 -1.53
CA PHE A 114 -8.92 9.38 -2.23
C PHE A 114 -8.18 10.65 -1.79
N LEU A 115 -8.10 10.92 -0.49
CA LEU A 115 -7.49 12.13 0.06
C LEU A 115 -6.01 12.26 -0.32
N THR A 116 -5.24 11.18 -0.23
CA THR A 116 -3.81 11.22 -0.57
C THR A 116 -3.58 11.36 -2.08
N ASN A 117 -4.42 10.73 -2.91
CA ASN A 117 -4.32 10.88 -4.36
C ASN A 117 -4.74 12.29 -4.80
N GLU A 118 -5.79 12.86 -4.21
CA GLU A 118 -6.24 14.22 -4.47
C GLU A 118 -5.18 15.24 -4.06
N ALA A 119 -4.58 15.07 -2.87
CA ALA A 119 -3.56 15.98 -2.35
C ALA A 119 -2.25 15.96 -3.17
N VAL A 120 -1.85 14.83 -3.77
CA VAL A 120 -0.64 14.74 -4.59
C VAL A 120 -0.85 15.28 -6.01
N PHE A 121 -2.08 15.24 -6.52
CA PHE A 121 -2.40 15.59 -7.90
C PHE A 121 -1.86 16.97 -8.36
N PRO A 122 -2.04 18.08 -7.61
CA PRO A 122 -1.52 19.39 -8.02
C PRO A 122 0.01 19.40 -8.26
N TYR A 123 0.74 18.59 -7.49
CA TYR A 123 2.21 18.52 -7.59
C TYR A 123 2.71 17.61 -8.72
N MET A 124 1.86 16.72 -9.22
CA MET A 124 2.17 15.83 -10.36
C MET A 124 1.63 16.35 -11.69
N LYS A 125 0.64 17.26 -11.68
CA LYS A 125 -0.11 17.69 -12.86
C LYS A 125 0.77 18.23 -13.99
N GLU A 126 1.84 18.95 -13.68
CA GLU A 126 2.69 19.58 -14.69
C GLU A 126 3.83 18.67 -15.18
N ASN A 127 4.36 17.81 -14.31
CA ASN A 127 5.57 17.03 -14.59
C ASN A 127 5.29 15.53 -14.77
N GLY A 128 4.05 15.12 -14.63
CA GLY A 128 3.69 13.72 -14.55
C GLY A 128 3.99 13.12 -13.19
N GLY A 129 3.70 11.83 -13.01
CA GLY A 129 3.95 11.13 -11.78
C GLY A 129 3.50 9.68 -11.81
N ASN A 130 3.70 9.01 -10.69
CA ASN A 130 3.33 7.60 -10.53
C ASN A 130 2.68 7.36 -9.16
N ILE A 131 1.47 6.82 -9.17
CA ILE A 131 0.70 6.50 -7.96
C ILE A 131 0.52 4.99 -7.89
N LEU A 132 0.92 4.41 -6.76
CA LEU A 132 0.76 3.00 -6.45
C LEU A 132 -0.16 2.86 -5.25
N ASN A 133 -1.41 2.48 -5.47
CA ASN A 133 -2.40 2.28 -4.43
C ASN A 133 -2.47 0.80 -4.02
N PHE A 134 -2.51 0.52 -2.72
CA PHE A 134 -2.63 -0.85 -2.23
C PHE A 134 -4.08 -1.31 -2.21
N THR A 135 -4.38 -2.27 -3.06
CA THR A 135 -5.63 -3.05 -3.05
C THR A 135 -5.44 -4.37 -2.30
N SER A 136 -6.23 -5.37 -2.60
CA SER A 136 -6.16 -6.73 -2.03
C SER A 136 -6.82 -7.73 -2.97
N ALA A 137 -6.43 -8.99 -2.87
CA ALA A 137 -7.17 -10.10 -3.46
C ALA A 137 -8.63 -10.11 -3.00
N SER A 138 -8.92 -9.68 -1.77
CA SER A 138 -10.28 -9.58 -1.22
C SER A 138 -11.23 -8.67 -2.01
N ALA A 139 -10.71 -7.80 -2.86
CA ALA A 139 -11.53 -6.99 -3.76
C ALA A 139 -11.99 -7.73 -5.03
N PHE A 140 -11.50 -8.94 -5.28
CA PHE A 140 -11.74 -9.71 -6.50
C PHE A 140 -12.25 -11.12 -6.23
N ILE A 141 -11.86 -11.71 -5.10
CA ILE A 141 -12.28 -13.05 -4.67
C ILE A 141 -13.04 -12.98 -3.35
N ASN A 142 -13.75 -14.06 -3.03
CA ASN A 142 -14.49 -14.16 -1.78
C ASN A 142 -13.52 -14.18 -0.58
N SER A 143 -13.81 -13.33 0.40
CA SER A 143 -13.03 -13.23 1.65
C SER A 143 -13.98 -13.26 2.86
N PRO A 144 -14.44 -14.45 3.28
CA PRO A 144 -15.31 -14.59 4.45
C PRO A 144 -14.71 -13.93 5.70
N GLY A 145 -15.55 -13.20 6.44
CA GLY A 145 -15.11 -12.44 7.61
C GLY A 145 -14.42 -11.11 7.31
N GLN A 146 -14.35 -10.68 6.05
CA GLN A 146 -13.71 -9.42 5.64
C GLN A 146 -14.59 -8.56 4.72
N ALA A 147 -15.92 -8.64 4.84
CA ALA A 147 -16.83 -7.99 3.90
C ALA A 147 -16.61 -6.46 3.79
N HIS A 148 -16.46 -5.76 4.91
CA HIS A 148 -16.17 -4.31 4.94
C HIS A 148 -14.78 -3.97 4.39
N TYR A 149 -13.78 -4.82 4.65
CA TYR A 149 -12.45 -4.68 4.07
C TYR A 149 -12.49 -4.87 2.55
N ALA A 150 -13.13 -5.93 2.08
CA ALA A 150 -13.30 -6.21 0.65
C ALA A 150 -14.01 -5.05 -0.07
N ALA A 151 -15.10 -4.51 0.52
CA ALA A 151 -15.79 -3.34 0.00
C ALA A 151 -14.87 -2.13 -0.11
N SER A 152 -14.06 -1.85 0.93
CA SER A 152 -13.10 -0.73 0.91
C SER A 152 -12.04 -0.88 -0.19
N LYS A 153 -11.52 -2.11 -0.40
CA LYS A 153 -10.51 -2.39 -1.43
C LYS A 153 -11.14 -2.44 -2.84
N GLY A 154 -12.40 -2.80 -2.97
CA GLY A 154 -13.20 -2.63 -4.19
C GLY A 154 -13.33 -1.14 -4.57
N ALA A 155 -13.60 -0.26 -3.60
CA ALA A 155 -13.63 1.18 -3.81
C ALA A 155 -12.27 1.72 -4.29
N VAL A 156 -11.15 1.28 -3.70
CA VAL A 156 -9.79 1.63 -4.15
C VAL A 156 -9.58 1.24 -5.61
N ASN A 157 -10.01 0.04 -6.04
CA ASN A 157 -9.86 -0.42 -7.42
C ASN A 157 -10.65 0.45 -8.40
N CYS A 158 -11.91 0.73 -8.11
CA CYS A 158 -12.76 1.54 -8.99
C CYS A 158 -12.24 2.96 -9.10
N TRP A 159 -11.88 3.58 -7.96
CA TRP A 159 -11.25 4.89 -7.90
C TRP A 159 -9.97 4.93 -8.75
N SER A 160 -9.03 4.04 -8.48
CA SER A 160 -7.71 4.04 -9.12
C SER A 160 -7.79 3.86 -10.62
N ARG A 161 -8.64 2.97 -11.13
CA ARG A 161 -8.83 2.77 -12.57
C ARG A 161 -9.44 3.99 -13.25
N THR A 162 -10.37 4.66 -12.57
CA THR A 162 -11.02 5.85 -13.11
C THR A 162 -10.02 7.00 -13.22
N ILE A 163 -9.30 7.32 -12.16
CA ILE A 163 -8.31 8.41 -12.19
C ILE A 163 -7.09 8.08 -13.07
N ALA A 164 -6.73 6.80 -13.24
CA ALA A 164 -5.72 6.41 -14.22
C ALA A 164 -6.09 6.86 -15.64
N LYS A 165 -7.39 6.76 -15.98
CA LYS A 165 -7.89 7.21 -17.29
C LYS A 165 -8.00 8.74 -17.38
N GLU A 166 -8.45 9.39 -16.32
CA GLU A 166 -8.63 10.85 -16.30
C GLU A 166 -7.29 11.61 -16.28
N TRP A 167 -6.30 11.07 -15.54
CA TRP A 167 -5.03 11.76 -15.32
C TRP A 167 -3.93 11.39 -16.31
N MET A 168 -4.18 10.44 -17.23
CA MET A 168 -3.23 10.08 -18.28
C MET A 168 -2.84 11.30 -19.16
N GLN A 169 -3.75 12.26 -19.35
CA GLN A 169 -3.48 13.49 -20.07
C GLN A 169 -2.38 14.36 -19.42
N TYR A 170 -2.15 14.17 -18.11
CA TYR A 170 -1.08 14.82 -17.33
C TYR A 170 0.15 13.95 -17.19
N ASN A 171 0.22 12.84 -17.94
CA ASN A 171 1.30 11.85 -17.80
C ASN A 171 1.43 11.26 -16.37
N ILE A 172 0.31 11.19 -15.63
CA ILE A 172 0.23 10.54 -14.32
C ILE A 172 -0.26 9.12 -14.52
N ARG A 173 0.52 8.16 -14.02
CA ARG A 173 0.19 6.75 -14.01
C ARG A 173 -0.38 6.37 -12.64
N VAL A 174 -1.41 5.55 -12.64
CA VAL A 174 -2.01 5.03 -11.40
C VAL A 174 -2.18 3.52 -11.54
N ASN A 175 -1.52 2.76 -10.68
CA ASN A 175 -1.65 1.29 -10.64
C ASN A 175 -2.00 0.81 -9.23
N MET A 176 -2.55 -0.37 -9.14
CA MET A 176 -2.92 -1.02 -7.90
C MET A 176 -2.00 -2.20 -7.62
N ILE A 177 -1.62 -2.36 -6.36
CA ILE A 177 -0.81 -3.50 -5.90
C ILE A 177 -1.70 -4.37 -5.01
N ALA A 178 -1.82 -5.65 -5.35
CA ALA A 178 -2.55 -6.65 -4.58
C ALA A 178 -1.58 -7.69 -4.00
N PRO A 179 -1.02 -7.43 -2.81
CA PRO A 179 0.00 -8.27 -2.23
C PRO A 179 -0.57 -9.37 -1.34
N CYS A 180 0.15 -10.50 -1.27
CA CYS A 180 -0.02 -11.54 -0.24
C CYS A 180 1.35 -11.85 0.36
N ILE A 181 1.77 -11.02 1.32
CA ILE A 181 3.12 -10.99 1.87
C ILE A 181 3.07 -11.22 3.38
N ALA A 182 4.00 -12.01 3.89
CA ALA A 182 4.16 -12.20 5.33
C ALA A 182 4.54 -10.88 6.01
N THR A 183 3.66 -10.42 6.90
CA THR A 183 3.82 -9.17 7.66
C THR A 183 3.77 -9.46 9.16
N PRO A 184 4.22 -8.53 10.02
CA PRO A 184 4.03 -8.68 11.48
C PRO A 184 2.57 -8.93 11.89
N MET A 185 1.60 -8.30 11.20
CA MET A 185 0.16 -8.52 11.43
C MET A 185 -0.23 -9.98 11.13
N TYR A 186 0.26 -10.54 10.03
CA TYR A 186 0.03 -11.95 9.69
C TYR A 186 0.65 -12.88 10.70
N ALA A 187 1.87 -12.59 11.17
CA ALA A 187 2.53 -13.37 12.21
C ALA A 187 1.75 -13.35 13.53
N GLN A 188 1.22 -12.19 13.94
CA GLN A 188 0.34 -12.05 15.10
C GLN A 188 -0.95 -12.86 14.94
N MET A 189 -1.60 -12.80 13.79
CA MET A 189 -2.80 -13.59 13.50
C MET A 189 -2.51 -15.09 13.65
N ARG A 190 -1.42 -15.58 13.07
CA ARG A 190 -1.00 -16.99 13.20
C ARG A 190 -0.73 -17.40 14.65
N ALA A 191 -0.12 -16.51 15.44
CA ALA A 191 0.17 -16.77 16.86
C ALA A 191 -1.09 -16.90 17.73
N MET A 192 -2.23 -16.40 17.27
CA MET A 192 -3.53 -16.52 17.95
C MET A 192 -4.30 -17.79 17.56
N MET A 193 -3.85 -18.53 16.55
CA MET A 193 -4.50 -19.76 16.09
C MET A 193 -4.22 -20.94 17.03
N THR A 194 -5.20 -21.83 17.20
CA THR A 194 -4.95 -23.14 17.82
C THR A 194 -4.07 -23.99 16.89
N PRO A 195 -3.42 -25.05 17.41
CA PRO A 195 -2.63 -25.97 16.57
C PRO A 195 -3.42 -26.53 15.38
N GLU A 196 -4.71 -26.85 15.58
CA GLU A 196 -5.60 -27.39 14.54
C GLU A 196 -5.92 -26.34 13.49
N GLN A 197 -6.21 -25.09 13.90
CA GLN A 197 -6.44 -23.96 13.00
C GLN A 197 -5.20 -23.64 12.19
N LEU A 198 -4.02 -23.66 12.82
CA LEU A 198 -2.74 -23.41 12.15
C LEU A 198 -2.44 -24.48 11.11
N ALA A 199 -2.65 -25.77 11.43
CA ALA A 199 -2.48 -26.87 10.48
C ALA A 199 -3.43 -26.77 9.29
N ALA A 200 -4.70 -26.43 9.54
CA ALA A 200 -5.69 -26.21 8.48
C ALA A 200 -5.31 -25.03 7.58
N HIS A 201 -4.90 -23.92 8.18
CA HIS A 201 -4.44 -22.74 7.46
C HIS A 201 -3.20 -23.05 6.59
N ASP A 202 -2.22 -23.77 7.14
CA ASP A 202 -1.00 -24.12 6.39
C ASP A 202 -1.30 -25.10 5.26
N ALA A 203 -2.23 -26.04 5.45
CA ALA A 203 -2.69 -26.94 4.40
C ALA A 203 -3.44 -26.20 3.28
N GLU A 204 -4.23 -25.17 3.62
CA GLU A 204 -4.88 -24.30 2.66
C GLU A 204 -3.84 -23.52 1.86
N MET A 205 -2.91 -22.84 2.54
CA MET A 205 -1.86 -22.05 1.89
C MET A 205 -0.98 -22.88 0.96
N ALA A 206 -0.73 -24.15 1.31
CA ALA A 206 0.06 -25.07 0.47
C ALA A 206 -0.53 -25.27 -0.94
N ASN A 207 -1.83 -25.09 -1.11
CA ASN A 207 -2.54 -25.26 -2.37
C ASN A 207 -2.89 -23.94 -3.06
N LEU A 208 -2.74 -22.79 -2.38
CA LEU A 208 -3.18 -21.50 -2.88
C LEU A 208 -2.10 -20.72 -3.63
N CYS A 209 -0.84 -20.87 -3.27
CA CYS A 209 0.22 -20.03 -3.83
C CYS A 209 1.54 -20.78 -4.02
N ILE A 210 2.39 -20.22 -4.87
CA ILE A 210 3.74 -20.73 -5.12
C ILE A 210 4.52 -20.85 -3.81
N GLY A 211 5.07 -22.04 -3.57
CA GLY A 211 5.83 -22.34 -2.36
C GLY A 211 4.99 -22.57 -1.10
N GLY A 212 3.65 -22.61 -1.22
CA GLY A 212 2.73 -22.98 -0.14
C GLY A 212 2.71 -22.03 1.07
N LYS A 213 3.15 -20.79 0.90
CA LYS A 213 3.21 -19.78 1.95
C LYS A 213 3.15 -18.37 1.38
N MET A 214 2.85 -17.39 2.22
CA MET A 214 2.93 -15.98 1.84
C MET A 214 4.34 -15.60 1.40
N GLY A 215 4.42 -14.66 0.45
CA GLY A 215 5.67 -14.14 -0.08
C GLY A 215 6.53 -13.44 0.99
N ASP A 216 7.81 -13.39 0.74
CA ASP A 216 8.79 -12.70 1.56
C ASP A 216 8.87 -11.21 1.18
N MET A 217 9.05 -10.34 2.19
CA MET A 217 9.09 -8.89 1.99
C MET A 217 10.21 -8.46 1.07
N GLU A 218 11.44 -8.89 1.35
CA GLU A 218 12.64 -8.41 0.66
C GLU A 218 12.85 -9.11 -0.68
N ARG A 219 12.55 -10.41 -0.72
CA ARG A 219 12.79 -11.24 -1.89
C ARG A 219 11.67 -11.16 -2.94
N ASP A 220 10.41 -11.17 -2.50
CA ASP A 220 9.27 -11.37 -3.39
C ASP A 220 8.48 -10.07 -3.64
N PHE A 221 8.44 -9.14 -2.65
CA PHE A 221 7.63 -7.93 -2.73
C PHE A 221 8.42 -6.67 -3.13
N VAL A 222 9.49 -6.34 -2.41
CA VAL A 222 10.27 -5.11 -2.65
C VAL A 222 10.81 -5.01 -4.08
N PRO A 223 11.29 -6.07 -4.74
CA PRO A 223 11.73 -5.99 -6.13
C PRO A 223 10.63 -5.57 -7.10
N VAL A 224 9.40 -6.04 -6.89
CA VAL A 224 8.23 -5.63 -7.69
C VAL A 224 7.90 -4.16 -7.43
N MET A 225 7.92 -3.74 -6.16
CA MET A 225 7.69 -2.33 -5.82
C MET A 225 8.75 -1.39 -6.40
N ALA A 226 10.03 -1.80 -6.42
CA ALA A 226 11.11 -1.04 -7.04
C ALA A 226 10.89 -0.91 -8.56
N PHE A 227 10.53 -1.99 -9.26
CA PHE A 227 10.17 -1.96 -10.66
C PHE A 227 8.96 -1.04 -10.91
N MET A 228 7.90 -1.18 -10.12
CA MET A 228 6.69 -0.37 -10.27
C MET A 228 6.93 1.12 -9.98
N ALA A 229 7.86 1.45 -9.10
CA ALA A 229 8.25 2.83 -8.78
C ALA A 229 9.25 3.43 -9.80
N SER A 230 9.93 2.60 -10.58
CA SER A 230 10.93 3.01 -11.57
C SER A 230 10.32 3.42 -12.91
N ASP A 231 11.18 3.87 -13.81
CA ASP A 231 10.82 4.14 -15.21
C ASP A 231 10.64 2.85 -16.03
N GLY A 232 11.04 1.70 -15.51
CA GLY A 232 10.77 0.39 -16.13
C GLY A 232 9.27 0.13 -16.32
N SER A 233 8.43 0.67 -15.45
CA SER A 233 6.97 0.57 -15.55
C SER A 233 6.28 1.74 -16.26
N ARG A 234 7.04 2.61 -16.98
CA ARG A 234 6.52 3.87 -17.56
C ARG A 234 5.32 3.74 -18.51
N PHE A 235 5.12 2.56 -19.09
CA PHE A 235 4.00 2.31 -20.00
C PHE A 235 2.88 1.47 -19.36
N MET A 236 2.82 1.45 -18.01
CA MET A 236 1.80 0.73 -17.24
C MET A 236 0.95 1.71 -16.44
N THR A 237 -0.37 1.71 -16.70
CA THR A 237 -1.36 2.47 -15.92
C THR A 237 -2.70 1.76 -15.89
N GLY A 238 -3.49 1.95 -14.83
CA GLY A 238 -4.80 1.33 -14.64
C GLY A 238 -4.77 -0.17 -14.32
N GLN A 239 -3.58 -0.75 -14.07
CA GLN A 239 -3.41 -2.18 -13.87
C GLN A 239 -3.44 -2.54 -12.39
N THR A 240 -3.96 -3.74 -12.10
CA THR A 240 -3.77 -4.40 -10.80
C THR A 240 -2.63 -5.40 -10.93
N ILE A 241 -1.59 -5.20 -10.15
CA ILE A 241 -0.41 -6.07 -10.10
C ILE A 241 -0.53 -6.97 -8.87
N SER A 242 -0.79 -8.24 -9.11
CA SER A 242 -0.78 -9.25 -8.04
C SER A 242 0.65 -9.62 -7.68
N VAL A 243 0.95 -9.57 -6.37
CA VAL A 243 2.20 -10.07 -5.78
C VAL A 243 1.79 -11.07 -4.70
N ASP A 244 1.19 -12.18 -5.11
CA ASP A 244 0.40 -13.06 -4.25
C ASP A 244 0.66 -14.56 -4.48
N GLY A 245 1.65 -14.89 -5.30
CA GLY A 245 2.00 -16.28 -5.59
C GLY A 245 0.94 -17.05 -6.39
N GLY A 246 -0.03 -16.35 -7.01
CA GLY A 246 -1.07 -16.97 -7.82
C GLY A 246 -2.41 -17.20 -7.11
N ILE A 247 -2.59 -16.62 -5.91
CA ILE A 247 -3.88 -16.69 -5.18
C ILE A 247 -5.00 -16.07 -6.00
N MET A 248 -4.70 -14.97 -6.69
CA MET A 248 -5.69 -14.26 -7.51
C MET A 248 -5.25 -14.23 -8.98
N MET A 249 -6.07 -14.82 -9.84
CA MET A 249 -5.90 -14.72 -11.30
C MET A 249 -6.72 -13.54 -11.80
N VAL A 250 -6.13 -12.34 -11.90
CA VAL A 250 -6.79 -11.16 -12.46
C VAL A 250 -6.88 -11.31 -13.97
N ARG A 251 -8.09 -11.12 -14.51
CA ARG A 251 -8.35 -11.09 -15.95
C ARG A 251 -8.70 -9.68 -16.40
#